data_2a3ab6f2d86dd433c2fa19ee75bfab86
#
_entry.id   2a3ab6f2d86dd433c2fa19ee75bfab86
#
_cell.length_a   1.000
_cell.length_b   1.000
_cell.length_c   1.000
_cell.angle_alpha   90.00
_cell.angle_beta   90.00
_cell.angle_gamma   90.00
#
_symmetry.space_group_name_H-M   'P 1'
#
loop_
_entity.id
_entity.type
_entity.pdbx_description
1 polymer ?
#
loop_
_entity_poly.entity_id
_entity_poly.type
_entity_poly.pdbx_seq_one_letter_code
_entity_poly.pdbx_strand_id
1 'polypeptide(L)'
;MVQIYGISVDAPDKSKELKQKIAADGKGAVAFPILSDVGHQVIDAYGIREHQYDGKSYGNISLEGIPQPAVYLIDKDGRVAWMSVDADYKKRPTNIEIRAALDALTQRK
;
A
#
# COMPACT_ATOMS: atom_id res chain seq x y z
N MET A 1 4.69 12.56 -15.08
CA MET A 1 3.77 12.63 -13.93
C MET A 1 3.53 11.23 -13.37
N VAL A 2 3.51 11.09 -12.07
CA VAL A 2 3.30 9.82 -11.38
C VAL A 2 1.91 9.82 -10.74
N GLN A 3 1.15 8.75 -10.96
CA GLN A 3 -0.11 8.52 -10.25
C GLN A 3 0.15 7.56 -9.09
N ILE A 4 -0.29 7.92 -7.90
CA ILE A 4 -0.14 7.11 -6.69
C ILE A 4 -1.49 6.53 -6.29
N TYR A 5 -1.50 5.25 -5.92
CA TYR A 5 -2.65 4.58 -5.33
C TYR A 5 -2.23 3.88 -4.06
N GLY A 6 -3.04 4.00 -3.01
CA GLY A 6 -2.95 3.13 -1.85
C GLY A 6 -3.97 2.00 -1.99
N ILE A 7 -3.67 0.84 -1.46
CA ILE A 7 -4.59 -0.30 -1.45
C ILE A 7 -4.74 -0.79 -0.01
N SER A 8 -5.97 -0.90 0.44
CA SER A 8 -6.31 -1.30 1.80
C SER A 8 -7.37 -2.39 1.78
N VAL A 9 -7.34 -3.27 2.78
CA VAL A 9 -8.40 -4.27 2.99
C VAL A 9 -9.64 -3.66 3.64
N ASP A 10 -9.57 -2.42 4.10
CA ASP A 10 -10.68 -1.74 4.74
C ASP A 10 -11.75 -1.34 3.73
N ALA A 11 -13.00 -1.24 4.19
CA ALA A 11 -14.09 -0.69 3.38
C ALA A 11 -13.85 0.80 3.09
N PRO A 12 -14.45 1.36 2.02
CA PRO A 12 -14.21 2.75 1.63
C PRO A 12 -14.48 3.79 2.72
N ASP A 13 -15.48 3.57 3.56
CA ASP A 13 -15.81 4.47 4.66
C ASP A 13 -14.69 4.51 5.72
N LYS A 14 -14.03 3.40 5.98
CA LYS A 14 -12.90 3.33 6.92
C LYS A 14 -11.68 4.07 6.38
N SER A 15 -11.40 3.93 5.11
CA SER A 15 -10.32 4.66 4.45
C SER A 15 -10.57 6.17 4.48
N LYS A 16 -11.81 6.59 4.31
CA LYS A 16 -12.21 8.00 4.42
C LYS A 16 -11.98 8.53 5.84
N GLU A 17 -12.37 7.77 6.86
CA GLU A 17 -12.12 8.14 8.26
C GLU A 17 -10.62 8.31 8.54
N LEU A 18 -9.79 7.40 8.03
CA LEU A 18 -8.34 7.49 8.20
C LEU A 18 -7.77 8.75 7.57
N LYS A 19 -8.19 9.09 6.35
CA LYS A 19 -7.78 10.32 5.68
C LYS A 19 -8.14 11.55 6.49
N GLN A 20 -9.34 11.58 7.08
CA GLN A 20 -9.81 12.67 7.91
C GLN A 20 -8.97 12.81 9.18
N LYS A 21 -8.63 11.70 9.83
CA LYS A 21 -7.78 11.70 11.01
C LYS A 21 -6.38 12.23 10.72
N ILE A 22 -5.78 11.80 9.63
CA ILE A 22 -4.44 12.25 9.23
C ILE A 22 -4.44 13.75 8.98
N ALA A 23 -5.45 14.28 8.31
CA ALA A 23 -5.58 15.71 8.06
C ALA A 23 -5.77 16.49 9.38
N ALA A 24 -6.58 15.98 10.31
CA ALA A 24 -6.85 16.62 11.59
C ALA A 24 -5.61 16.64 12.49
N ASP A 25 -4.74 15.64 12.41
CA ASP A 25 -3.51 15.57 13.20
C ASP A 25 -2.42 16.53 12.69
N GLY A 26 -2.66 17.28 11.63
CA GLY A 26 -1.70 18.24 11.11
C GLY A 26 -0.51 17.63 10.40
N LYS A 27 -0.57 16.36 10.05
CA LYS A 27 0.51 15.64 9.35
C LYS A 27 0.40 15.74 7.83
N GLY A 28 -0.43 16.65 7.35
CA GLY A 28 -0.72 16.81 5.93
C GLY A 28 -1.93 15.98 5.51
N ALA A 29 -2.37 16.20 4.28
CA ALA A 29 -3.50 15.47 3.72
C ALA A 29 -3.02 14.36 2.79
N VAL A 30 -3.73 13.23 2.78
CA VAL A 30 -3.51 12.16 1.81
C VAL A 30 -4.24 12.57 0.52
N ALA A 31 -3.46 12.94 -0.51
CA ALA A 31 -4.00 13.49 -1.75
C ALA A 31 -4.29 12.43 -2.82
N PHE A 32 -3.86 11.18 -2.63
CA PHE A 32 -4.05 10.12 -3.61
C PHE A 32 -5.21 9.21 -3.19
N PRO A 33 -5.84 8.50 -4.15
CA PRO A 33 -6.91 7.56 -3.84
C PRO A 33 -6.42 6.36 -3.03
N ILE A 34 -7.24 5.91 -2.09
CA ILE A 34 -7.04 4.63 -1.41
C ILE A 34 -8.13 3.69 -1.92
N LEU A 35 -7.70 2.65 -2.63
CA LEU A 35 -8.61 1.64 -3.20
C LEU A 35 -8.90 0.57 -2.16
N SER A 36 -10.13 0.11 -2.12
CA SER A 36 -10.56 -0.90 -1.16
C SER A 36 -10.48 -2.30 -1.76
N ASP A 37 -9.78 -3.20 -1.07
CA ASP A 37 -9.63 -4.61 -1.46
C ASP A 37 -10.27 -5.50 -0.39
N VAL A 38 -11.55 -5.25 -0.10
CA VAL A 38 -12.28 -5.95 0.97
C VAL A 38 -12.29 -7.46 0.76
N GLY A 39 -12.37 -7.91 -0.48
CA GLY A 39 -12.35 -9.33 -0.82
C GLY A 39 -10.95 -9.94 -0.92
N HIS A 40 -9.90 -9.18 -0.64
CA HIS A 40 -8.49 -9.60 -0.70
C HIS A 40 -8.04 -10.08 -2.10
N GLN A 41 -8.75 -9.68 -3.15
CA GLN A 41 -8.48 -10.18 -4.51
C GLN A 41 -7.12 -9.71 -5.03
N VAL A 42 -6.79 -8.44 -4.85
CA VAL A 42 -5.52 -7.87 -5.31
C VAL A 42 -4.37 -8.39 -4.46
N ILE A 43 -4.55 -8.39 -3.15
CA ILE A 43 -3.53 -8.85 -2.21
C ILE A 43 -3.17 -10.31 -2.47
N ASP A 44 -4.15 -11.17 -2.70
CA ASP A 44 -3.93 -12.58 -3.00
C ASP A 44 -3.32 -12.76 -4.40
N ALA A 45 -3.76 -11.97 -5.39
CA ALA A 45 -3.19 -12.02 -6.74
C ALA A 45 -1.70 -11.66 -6.76
N TYR A 46 -1.28 -10.72 -5.89
CA TYR A 46 0.13 -10.34 -5.76
C TYR A 46 0.91 -11.26 -4.82
N GLY A 47 0.24 -12.17 -4.13
CA GLY A 47 0.88 -13.13 -3.23
C GLY A 47 1.50 -12.50 -1.98
N ILE A 48 0.94 -11.41 -1.49
CA ILE A 48 1.51 -10.64 -0.38
C ILE A 48 0.69 -10.71 0.92
N ARG A 49 -0.27 -11.62 1.00
CA ARG A 49 -1.05 -11.81 2.24
C ARG A 49 -0.13 -12.30 3.36
N GLU A 50 -0.24 -11.67 4.52
CA GLU A 50 0.49 -12.10 5.71
C GLU A 50 -0.34 -13.13 6.47
N HIS A 51 -0.12 -14.41 6.19
CA HIS A 51 -0.92 -15.50 6.73
C HIS A 51 -0.78 -15.71 8.24
N GLN A 52 0.29 -15.24 8.85
CA GLN A 52 0.49 -15.41 10.30
C GLN A 52 -0.60 -14.72 11.13
N TYR A 53 -1.29 -13.75 10.54
CA TYR A 53 -2.36 -13.03 11.23
C TYR A 53 -3.76 -13.51 10.86
N ASP A 54 -3.88 -14.50 9.98
CA ASP A 54 -5.18 -15.05 9.61
C ASP A 54 -5.87 -15.65 10.86
N GLY A 55 -7.14 -15.32 11.03
CA GLY A 55 -7.91 -15.74 12.18
C GLY A 55 -7.60 -14.97 13.47
N LYS A 56 -6.71 -13.99 13.43
CA LYS A 56 -6.34 -13.18 14.59
C LYS A 56 -7.03 -11.81 14.53
N SER A 57 -7.12 -11.15 15.68
CA SER A 57 -7.66 -9.80 15.77
C SER A 57 -6.91 -8.99 16.81
N TYR A 58 -6.98 -7.67 16.65
CA TYR A 58 -6.45 -6.70 17.60
C TYR A 58 -7.65 -5.89 18.10
N GLY A 59 -8.07 -6.17 19.33
CA GLY A 59 -9.33 -5.63 19.83
C GLY A 59 -10.50 -6.11 18.95
N ASN A 60 -11.26 -5.18 18.40
CA ASN A 60 -12.38 -5.46 17.50
C ASN A 60 -11.99 -5.48 16.03
N ILE A 61 -10.69 -5.36 15.71
CA ILE A 61 -10.20 -5.27 14.34
C ILE A 61 -9.68 -6.64 13.92
N SER A 62 -10.27 -7.22 12.87
CA SER A 62 -9.74 -8.44 12.26
C SER A 62 -8.44 -8.15 11.53
N LEU A 63 -7.44 -9.01 11.73
CA LEU A 63 -6.16 -8.93 11.03
C LEU A 63 -6.09 -9.91 9.86
N GLU A 64 -7.18 -10.61 9.57
CA GLU A 64 -7.23 -11.54 8.46
C GLU A 64 -7.05 -10.84 7.12
N GLY A 65 -6.20 -11.40 6.27
CA GLY A 65 -5.95 -10.87 4.94
C GLY A 65 -5.09 -9.62 4.89
N ILE A 66 -4.50 -9.22 6.02
CA ILE A 66 -3.63 -8.05 6.04
C ILE A 66 -2.42 -8.30 5.13
N PRO A 67 -2.01 -7.32 4.31
CA PRO A 67 -0.87 -7.53 3.41
C PRO A 67 0.45 -7.28 4.12
N GLN A 68 1.50 -7.92 3.61
CA GLN A 68 2.87 -7.50 3.92
C GLN A 68 3.08 -6.08 3.37
N PRO A 69 3.91 -5.23 4.02
CA PRO A 69 4.25 -3.93 3.47
C PRO A 69 4.83 -4.08 2.07
N ALA A 70 4.22 -3.44 1.09
CA ALA A 70 4.61 -3.58 -0.31
C ALA A 70 4.44 -2.27 -1.05
N VAL A 71 5.43 -1.97 -1.91
CA VAL A 71 5.39 -0.85 -2.84
C VAL A 71 5.77 -1.38 -4.22
N TYR A 72 4.99 -1.03 -5.22
CA TYR A 72 5.24 -1.39 -6.61
C TYR A 72 5.29 -0.14 -7.47
N LEU A 73 6.28 -0.07 -8.36
CA LEU A 73 6.31 0.91 -9.43
C LEU A 73 5.95 0.21 -10.73
N ILE A 74 4.90 0.69 -11.38
CA ILE A 74 4.38 0.11 -12.60
C ILE A 74 4.64 1.08 -13.74
N ASP A 75 5.27 0.59 -14.81
CA ASP A 75 5.59 1.43 -15.97
C ASP A 75 4.35 1.64 -16.87
N LYS A 76 4.55 2.40 -17.96
CA LYS A 76 3.46 2.75 -18.87
C LYS A 76 2.88 1.53 -19.59
N ASP A 77 3.64 0.45 -19.67
CA ASP A 77 3.22 -0.79 -20.32
C ASP A 77 2.46 -1.73 -19.38
N GLY A 78 2.29 -1.32 -18.13
CA GLY A 78 1.62 -2.13 -17.11
C GLY A 78 2.51 -3.17 -16.44
N ARG A 79 3.83 -3.06 -16.61
CA ARG A 79 4.80 -4.00 -16.02
C ARG A 79 5.38 -3.45 -14.73
N VAL A 80 5.65 -4.33 -13.77
CA VAL A 80 6.33 -3.96 -12.54
C VAL A 80 7.79 -3.66 -12.85
N ALA A 81 8.18 -2.40 -12.71
CA ALA A 81 9.56 -1.95 -12.97
C ALA A 81 10.42 -2.04 -11.71
N TRP A 82 9.81 -1.95 -10.54
CA TRP A 82 10.50 -2.02 -9.26
C TRP A 82 9.51 -2.43 -8.19
N MET A 83 9.96 -3.18 -7.21
CA MET A 83 9.11 -3.57 -6.09
C MET A 83 9.90 -3.66 -4.79
N SER A 84 9.22 -3.42 -3.68
CA SER A 84 9.71 -3.67 -2.34
C SER A 84 8.61 -4.38 -1.55
N VAL A 85 8.86 -5.60 -1.13
CA VAL A 85 7.94 -6.38 -0.29
C VAL A 85 8.76 -6.94 0.87
N ASP A 86 8.29 -6.73 2.10
CA ASP A 86 8.99 -7.23 3.28
C ASP A 86 7.99 -7.85 4.27
N ALA A 87 8.31 -9.04 4.76
CA ALA A 87 7.50 -9.71 5.77
C ALA A 87 7.53 -8.99 7.11
N ASP A 88 8.57 -8.21 7.39
CA ASP A 88 8.63 -7.38 8.58
C ASP A 88 7.90 -6.05 8.32
N TYR A 89 6.74 -5.86 8.95
CA TYR A 89 5.92 -4.67 8.75
C TYR A 89 6.63 -3.37 9.16
N LYS A 90 7.71 -3.46 9.91
CA LYS A 90 8.52 -2.31 10.32
C LYS A 90 9.52 -1.87 9.25
N LYS A 91 9.81 -2.74 8.28
CA LYS A 91 10.75 -2.45 7.20
C LYS A 91 10.00 -1.97 5.98
N ARG A 92 10.14 -0.68 5.70
CA ARG A 92 9.53 -0.04 4.54
C ARG A 92 10.59 0.71 3.78
N PRO A 93 10.47 0.84 2.45
CA PRO A 93 11.42 1.63 1.69
C PRO A 93 11.34 3.09 2.12
N THR A 94 12.49 3.77 2.13
CA THR A 94 12.54 5.19 2.42
C THR A 94 12.06 6.00 1.21
N ASN A 95 11.70 7.25 1.44
CA ASN A 95 11.35 8.15 0.33
C ASN A 95 12.50 8.32 -0.65
N ILE A 96 13.75 8.27 -0.16
CA ILE A 96 14.95 8.35 -1.00
C ILE A 96 15.04 7.14 -1.93
N GLU A 97 14.79 5.94 -1.41
CA GLU A 97 14.80 4.70 -2.20
C GLU A 97 13.73 4.71 -3.28
N ILE A 98 12.51 5.12 -2.91
CA ILE A 98 11.39 5.19 -3.86
C ILE A 98 11.69 6.22 -4.94
N ARG A 99 12.21 7.39 -4.57
CA ARG A 99 12.54 8.44 -5.54
C ARG A 99 13.66 8.00 -6.49
N ALA A 100 14.68 7.33 -5.98
CA ALA A 100 15.76 6.80 -6.82
C ALA A 100 15.22 5.80 -7.84
N ALA A 101 14.29 4.93 -7.44
CA ALA A 101 13.65 3.98 -8.34
C ALA A 101 12.80 4.67 -9.40
N LEU A 102 12.06 5.72 -9.02
CA LEU A 102 11.29 6.53 -9.96
C LEU A 102 12.19 7.23 -10.98
N ASP A 103 13.29 7.81 -10.53
CA ASP A 103 14.24 8.49 -11.41
C ASP A 103 14.86 7.51 -12.42
N ALA A 104 15.21 6.32 -11.97
CA ALA A 104 15.73 5.27 -12.86
C ALA A 104 14.68 4.86 -13.91
N LEU A 105 13.43 4.74 -13.53
CA LEU A 105 12.34 4.41 -14.44
C LEU A 105 12.12 5.52 -15.48
N THR A 106 12.19 6.78 -15.07
CA THR A 106 12.03 7.93 -15.95
C THR A 106 13.16 8.02 -16.97
N GLN A 107 14.38 7.60 -16.60
CA GLN A 107 15.55 7.64 -17.48
C GLN A 107 15.56 6.51 -18.53
N ARG A 108 14.67 5.55 -18.44
CA ARG A 108 14.58 4.41 -19.36
C ARG A 108 13.96 4.72 -20.71
N LYS A 109 13.63 5.92 -20.98
CA LYS A 109 12.99 6.30 -22.25
C LYS A 109 13.91 6.19 -23.45
#